data_a811751ebcda8d459cf656a08b95661d
#
_entry.id   a811751ebcda8d459cf656a08b95661d
#
_cell.length_a   1.000
_cell.length_b   1.000
_cell.length_c   1.000
_cell.angle_alpha   90.00
_cell.angle_beta   90.00
_cell.angle_gamma   90.00
#
_symmetry.space_group_name_H-M   'P 1'
#
loop_
_entity.id
_entity.type
_entity.pdbx_description
1 polymer ?
#
loop_
_entity_poly.entity_id
_entity_poly.type
_entity_poly.pdbx_seq_one_letter_code
_entity_poly.pdbx_strand_id
1 'polypeptide(L)'
;MAHLANRRSQNVTGDFYVDSSCIDCDTCRWMSPEIFSREGSQSIVFHQPLNETERLHAMQALLACPTGSIGTVEKPTDIKFAQESFPILVAENVYHCGYHAENSFGAASYLIQRPEGNVLVDSPRFSPPLVKHIEAMGGVKYLYLTHRDDVADHQKFRDHFQCDRILHRDEINPGTASVEIQLTGTEPFQLDSELLIIPVPGHTKGHTVLLYKNQFLFSGDHLAWSAKLNHLVGFRDVCWYSWDELKRSMQKLSEYDFEWVLPGHGRRYHADVETMHQAMQTCLNWMGLNQDTGDWDD
;
A
#
# COMPACT_ATOMS: atom_id res chain seq x y z
N MET A 1 -16.32 -11.66 -6.78
CA MET A 1 -15.60 -12.92 -7.15
C MET A 1 -15.52 -12.99 -8.68
N ALA A 2 -14.36 -13.39 -9.16
CA ALA A 2 -14.13 -13.53 -10.61
C ALA A 2 -15.17 -14.45 -11.29
N HIS A 3 -15.55 -14.09 -12.49
CA HIS A 3 -16.50 -14.85 -13.29
C HIS A 3 -15.78 -15.53 -14.44
N LEU A 4 -15.85 -16.87 -14.49
CA LEU A 4 -15.19 -17.66 -15.54
C LEU A 4 -15.61 -17.25 -16.96
N ALA A 5 -16.87 -16.85 -17.14
CA ALA A 5 -17.37 -16.34 -18.43
C ALA A 5 -16.68 -15.04 -18.90
N ASN A 6 -16.11 -14.29 -17.97
CA ASN A 6 -15.38 -13.03 -18.21
C ASN A 6 -13.86 -13.23 -18.19
N ARG A 7 -13.38 -14.50 -18.16
CA ARG A 7 -11.95 -14.81 -18.20
C ARG A 7 -11.29 -14.11 -19.39
N ARG A 8 -10.20 -13.40 -19.14
CA ARG A 8 -9.42 -12.77 -20.21
C ARG A 8 -8.77 -13.84 -21.07
N SER A 9 -8.86 -13.68 -22.40
CA SER A 9 -8.30 -14.62 -23.38
C SER A 9 -6.76 -14.70 -23.35
N GLN A 10 -6.11 -13.69 -22.79
CA GLN A 10 -4.65 -13.59 -22.64
C GLN A 10 -4.11 -14.46 -21.48
N ASN A 11 -4.98 -14.94 -20.56
CA ASN A 11 -4.52 -15.89 -19.54
C ASN A 11 -4.09 -17.21 -20.19
N VAL A 12 -2.99 -17.79 -19.70
CA VAL A 12 -2.62 -19.16 -20.06
C VAL A 12 -3.68 -20.16 -19.58
N THR A 13 -3.80 -21.29 -20.27
CA THR A 13 -4.70 -22.37 -19.86
C THR A 13 -4.34 -22.90 -18.49
N GLY A 14 -5.34 -23.16 -17.63
CA GLY A 14 -5.16 -23.73 -16.30
C GLY A 14 -6.20 -23.25 -15.31
N ASP A 15 -5.99 -23.54 -14.02
CA ASP A 15 -6.93 -23.31 -12.93
C ASP A 15 -7.08 -21.82 -12.61
N PHE A 16 -5.98 -21.10 -12.36
CA PHE A 16 -6.03 -19.67 -12.07
C PHE A 16 -6.30 -18.84 -13.32
N TYR A 17 -7.09 -17.78 -13.15
CA TYR A 17 -7.35 -16.78 -14.20
C TYR A 17 -7.62 -15.40 -13.62
N VAL A 18 -7.44 -14.39 -14.44
CA VAL A 18 -7.90 -13.01 -14.21
C VAL A 18 -9.06 -12.75 -15.16
N ASP A 19 -10.13 -12.15 -14.67
CA ASP A 19 -11.27 -11.74 -15.48
C ASP A 19 -11.22 -10.25 -15.89
N SER A 20 -12.14 -9.81 -16.72
CA SER A 20 -12.19 -8.46 -17.28
C SER A 20 -12.57 -7.36 -16.26
N SER A 21 -12.89 -7.69 -15.01
CA SER A 21 -13.13 -6.71 -13.94
C SER A 21 -11.84 -6.18 -13.29
N CYS A 22 -10.64 -6.63 -13.74
CA CYS A 22 -9.36 -6.16 -13.26
C CYS A 22 -9.18 -4.65 -13.50
N ILE A 23 -8.80 -3.90 -12.45
CA ILE A 23 -8.58 -2.44 -12.46
C ILE A 23 -7.12 -2.02 -12.63
N ASP A 24 -6.20 -2.96 -12.89
CA ASP A 24 -4.75 -2.70 -13.09
C ASP A 24 -4.01 -2.14 -11.85
N CYS A 25 -4.44 -2.47 -10.65
CA CYS A 25 -3.85 -1.97 -9.39
C CYS A 25 -2.45 -2.52 -9.05
N ASP A 26 -1.85 -3.38 -9.84
CA ASP A 26 -0.54 -4.05 -9.68
C ASP A 26 -0.43 -5.04 -8.50
N THR A 27 -1.38 -5.12 -7.57
CA THR A 27 -1.30 -5.94 -6.35
C THR A 27 -0.84 -7.38 -6.60
N CYS A 28 -1.50 -8.10 -7.52
CA CYS A 28 -1.17 -9.49 -7.79
C CYS A 28 0.24 -9.67 -8.39
N ARG A 29 0.70 -8.70 -9.19
CA ARG A 29 2.00 -8.77 -9.88
C ARG A 29 3.20 -8.58 -8.96
N TRP A 30 3.04 -7.84 -7.85
CA TRP A 30 4.12 -7.78 -6.87
C TRP A 30 4.00 -8.81 -5.75
N MET A 31 2.78 -9.35 -5.49
CA MET A 31 2.58 -10.42 -4.51
C MET A 31 3.00 -11.80 -5.04
N SER A 32 2.78 -12.05 -6.34
CA SER A 32 3.08 -13.33 -7.01
C SER A 32 3.58 -13.06 -8.43
N PRO A 33 4.78 -12.48 -8.59
CA PRO A 33 5.35 -12.08 -9.88
C PRO A 33 5.65 -13.26 -10.80
N GLU A 34 5.79 -14.46 -10.25
CA GLU A 34 5.97 -15.71 -10.98
C GLU A 34 4.69 -16.19 -11.67
N ILE A 35 3.51 -15.69 -11.28
CA ILE A 35 2.21 -16.11 -11.78
C ILE A 35 1.53 -15.02 -12.60
N PHE A 36 1.63 -13.75 -12.12
CA PHE A 36 0.89 -12.64 -12.71
C PHE A 36 1.81 -11.65 -13.41
N SER A 37 1.40 -11.25 -14.62
CA SER A 37 2.04 -10.20 -15.40
C SER A 37 1.02 -9.21 -15.94
N ARG A 38 1.50 -8.14 -16.57
CA ARG A 38 0.65 -7.14 -17.24
C ARG A 38 0.54 -7.44 -18.73
N GLU A 39 -0.70 -7.40 -19.24
CA GLU A 39 -0.98 -7.44 -20.68
C GLU A 39 -2.00 -6.35 -21.02
N GLY A 40 -1.57 -5.35 -21.79
CA GLY A 40 -2.34 -4.14 -22.00
C GLY A 40 -2.51 -3.32 -20.70
N SER A 41 -3.74 -3.04 -20.33
CA SER A 41 -4.11 -2.25 -19.14
C SER A 41 -4.67 -3.12 -18.00
N GLN A 42 -4.35 -4.41 -17.95
CA GLN A 42 -4.86 -5.34 -16.94
C GLN A 42 -3.86 -6.45 -16.66
N SER A 43 -4.00 -7.09 -15.49
CA SER A 43 -3.21 -8.28 -15.14
C SER A 43 -3.72 -9.53 -15.90
N ILE A 44 -2.82 -10.48 -16.06
CA ILE A 44 -3.10 -11.84 -16.55
C ILE A 44 -2.37 -12.87 -15.70
N VAL A 45 -2.82 -14.11 -15.75
CA VAL A 45 -2.02 -15.28 -15.39
C VAL A 45 -1.18 -15.66 -16.60
N PHE A 46 0.13 -15.51 -16.54
CA PHE A 46 1.04 -15.91 -17.61
C PHE A 46 1.71 -17.26 -17.34
N HIS A 47 1.63 -17.74 -16.11
CA HIS A 47 2.14 -19.03 -15.66
C HIS A 47 1.22 -19.61 -14.57
N GLN A 48 0.92 -20.91 -14.61
CA GLN A 48 0.15 -21.57 -13.54
C GLN A 48 1.08 -22.02 -12.42
N PRO A 49 0.63 -22.01 -11.15
CA PRO A 49 1.44 -22.50 -10.04
C PRO A 49 1.92 -23.95 -10.25
N LEU A 50 3.22 -24.19 -10.04
CA LEU A 50 3.84 -25.53 -10.20
C LEU A 50 4.09 -26.23 -8.87
N ASN A 51 4.06 -25.50 -7.75
CA ASN A 51 4.32 -26.01 -6.42
C ASN A 51 3.44 -25.34 -5.36
N GLU A 52 3.48 -25.82 -4.13
CA GLU A 52 2.63 -25.32 -3.03
C GLU A 52 2.94 -23.86 -2.67
N THR A 53 4.20 -23.42 -2.76
CA THR A 53 4.59 -22.04 -2.48
C THR A 53 4.02 -21.07 -3.50
N GLU A 54 4.17 -21.35 -4.78
CA GLU A 54 3.59 -20.55 -5.86
C GLU A 54 2.06 -20.53 -5.76
N ARG A 55 1.44 -21.69 -5.43
CA ARG A 55 0.00 -21.75 -5.22
C ARG A 55 -0.46 -20.91 -4.03
N LEU A 56 0.28 -20.93 -2.92
CA LEU A 56 -0.02 -20.07 -1.78
C LEU A 56 0.06 -18.59 -2.17
N HIS A 57 1.12 -18.15 -2.87
CA HIS A 57 1.26 -16.77 -3.32
C HIS A 57 0.12 -16.36 -4.28
N ALA A 58 -0.26 -17.24 -5.21
CA ALA A 58 -1.39 -16.98 -6.11
C ALA A 58 -2.72 -16.87 -5.34
N MET A 59 -2.93 -17.69 -4.31
CA MET A 59 -4.10 -17.62 -3.43
C MET A 59 -4.09 -16.36 -2.55
N GLN A 60 -2.93 -15.94 -2.06
CA GLN A 60 -2.77 -14.67 -1.35
C GLN A 60 -3.12 -13.49 -2.27
N ALA A 61 -2.62 -13.48 -3.50
CA ALA A 61 -2.96 -12.47 -4.51
C ALA A 61 -4.46 -12.46 -4.84
N LEU A 62 -5.12 -13.63 -4.90
CA LEU A 62 -6.57 -13.75 -5.08
C LEU A 62 -7.34 -13.10 -3.93
N LEU A 63 -6.94 -13.36 -2.67
CA LEU A 63 -7.58 -12.78 -1.48
C LEU A 63 -7.32 -11.27 -1.36
N ALA A 64 -6.15 -10.81 -1.78
CA ALA A 64 -5.78 -9.41 -1.77
C ALA A 64 -6.39 -8.61 -2.93
N CYS A 65 -6.85 -9.25 -4.01
CA CYS A 65 -7.42 -8.56 -5.16
C CYS A 65 -8.61 -7.68 -4.76
N PRO A 66 -8.55 -6.35 -5.02
CA PRO A 66 -9.58 -5.42 -4.54
C PRO A 66 -10.94 -5.64 -5.18
N THR A 67 -10.96 -5.98 -6.47
CA THR A 67 -12.18 -6.22 -7.26
C THR A 67 -12.60 -7.71 -7.26
N GLY A 68 -11.77 -8.59 -6.66
CA GLY A 68 -11.99 -10.03 -6.73
C GLY A 68 -11.93 -10.58 -8.15
N SER A 69 -11.12 -9.98 -9.04
CA SER A 69 -10.97 -10.36 -10.46
C SER A 69 -10.09 -11.58 -10.66
N ILE A 70 -9.48 -12.14 -9.63
CA ILE A 70 -8.70 -13.37 -9.69
C ILE A 70 -9.59 -14.52 -9.25
N GLY A 71 -9.62 -15.61 -10.01
CA GLY A 71 -10.40 -16.80 -9.71
C GLY A 71 -9.69 -18.08 -10.07
N THR A 72 -10.31 -19.20 -9.67
CA THR A 72 -9.92 -20.56 -10.05
C THR A 72 -11.09 -21.24 -10.75
N VAL A 73 -10.80 -22.10 -11.72
CA VAL A 73 -11.83 -22.90 -12.45
C VAL A 73 -12.46 -23.88 -11.47
N GLU A 74 -11.64 -24.58 -10.71
CA GLU A 74 -12.09 -25.49 -9.66
C GLU A 74 -12.24 -24.74 -8.33
N LYS A 75 -13.21 -25.13 -7.51
CA LYS A 75 -13.37 -24.55 -6.18
C LYS A 75 -12.13 -24.85 -5.32
N PRO A 76 -11.39 -23.84 -4.83
CA PRO A 76 -10.17 -24.09 -4.09
C PRO A 76 -10.47 -24.73 -2.72
N THR A 77 -9.75 -25.79 -2.38
CA THR A 77 -9.86 -26.48 -1.09
C THR A 77 -8.89 -25.89 -0.04
N ASP A 78 -7.91 -25.15 -0.47
CA ASP A 78 -6.80 -24.58 0.30
C ASP A 78 -6.95 -23.07 0.63
N ILE A 79 -8.10 -22.48 0.33
CA ILE A 79 -8.36 -21.05 0.60
C ILE A 79 -8.19 -20.68 2.08
N LYS A 80 -8.54 -21.59 3.00
CA LYS A 80 -8.38 -21.37 4.44
C LYS A 80 -6.92 -21.22 4.83
N PHE A 81 -6.03 -22.03 4.25
CA PHE A 81 -4.59 -21.94 4.51
C PHE A 81 -4.04 -20.57 4.07
N ALA A 82 -4.46 -20.08 2.90
CA ALA A 82 -4.11 -18.74 2.46
C ALA A 82 -4.71 -17.64 3.35
N GLN A 83 -5.94 -17.79 3.84
CA GLN A 83 -6.54 -16.86 4.81
C GLN A 83 -5.76 -16.79 6.13
N GLU A 84 -5.28 -17.94 6.61
CA GLU A 84 -4.50 -18.05 7.86
C GLU A 84 -3.10 -17.42 7.75
N SER A 85 -2.60 -17.19 6.53
CA SER A 85 -1.31 -16.52 6.32
C SER A 85 -1.33 -15.00 6.47
N PHE A 86 -2.52 -14.38 6.56
CA PHE A 86 -2.66 -12.93 6.74
C PHE A 86 -2.85 -12.54 8.22
N PRO A 87 -2.27 -11.39 8.62
CA PRO A 87 -1.39 -10.51 7.85
C PRO A 87 -0.01 -11.12 7.62
N ILE A 88 0.60 -10.82 6.47
CA ILE A 88 1.88 -11.38 6.03
C ILE A 88 3.03 -10.57 6.62
N LEU A 89 3.96 -11.21 7.32
CA LEU A 89 5.16 -10.55 7.85
C LEU A 89 5.98 -9.91 6.70
N VAL A 90 6.28 -8.62 6.84
CA VAL A 90 7.19 -7.90 5.95
C VAL A 90 8.60 -7.95 6.50
N ALA A 91 8.78 -7.43 7.71
CA ALA A 91 10.02 -7.51 8.48
C ALA A 91 9.71 -7.21 9.96
N GLU A 92 10.47 -7.76 10.88
CA GLU A 92 10.35 -7.57 12.33
C GLU A 92 8.91 -7.74 12.85
N ASN A 93 8.26 -6.65 13.21
CA ASN A 93 6.90 -6.58 13.72
C ASN A 93 5.96 -5.79 12.80
N VAL A 94 6.32 -5.64 11.52
CA VAL A 94 5.55 -4.98 10.48
C VAL A 94 4.96 -6.01 9.53
N TYR A 95 3.66 -5.96 9.30
CA TYR A 95 2.90 -6.92 8.52
C TYR A 95 2.09 -6.23 7.43
N HIS A 96 1.95 -6.88 6.28
CA HIS A 96 1.04 -6.49 5.21
C HIS A 96 -0.33 -7.14 5.42
N CYS A 97 -1.39 -6.34 5.49
CA CYS A 97 -2.72 -6.82 5.79
C CYS A 97 -3.38 -7.61 4.66
N GLY A 98 -2.98 -7.41 3.40
CA GLY A 98 -3.72 -7.93 2.26
C GLY A 98 -5.14 -7.35 2.18
N TYR A 99 -6.08 -8.09 1.59
CA TYR A 99 -7.50 -7.70 1.51
C TYR A 99 -7.68 -6.25 1.06
N HIS A 100 -7.02 -5.87 -0.04
CA HIS A 100 -7.10 -4.51 -0.56
C HIS A 100 -8.53 -4.14 -0.94
N ALA A 101 -8.86 -2.86 -0.85
CA ALA A 101 -10.20 -2.36 -1.11
C ALA A 101 -10.32 -1.73 -2.51
N GLU A 102 -11.47 -1.94 -3.16
CA GLU A 102 -11.75 -1.37 -4.48
C GLU A 102 -11.86 0.16 -4.43
N ASN A 103 -12.50 0.69 -3.39
CA ASN A 103 -12.67 2.13 -3.20
C ASN A 103 -11.39 2.90 -2.82
N SER A 104 -10.29 2.17 -2.53
CA SER A 104 -8.93 2.71 -2.43
C SER A 104 -8.05 2.24 -3.59
N PHE A 105 -8.62 1.94 -4.74
CA PHE A 105 -7.93 1.45 -5.95
C PHE A 105 -6.94 0.32 -5.71
N GLY A 106 -7.08 -0.43 -4.61
CA GLY A 106 -6.19 -1.52 -4.24
C GLY A 106 -4.96 -1.11 -3.44
N ALA A 107 -5.04 -0.01 -2.71
CA ALA A 107 -3.96 0.41 -1.81
C ALA A 107 -3.62 -0.66 -0.78
N ALA A 108 -2.32 -0.82 -0.52
CA ALA A 108 -1.80 -1.69 0.53
C ALA A 108 -1.94 -1.03 1.90
N SER A 109 -2.26 -1.84 2.91
CA SER A 109 -2.31 -1.44 4.30
C SER A 109 -1.39 -2.32 5.14
N TYR A 110 -0.96 -1.79 6.29
CA TYR A 110 0.05 -2.46 7.13
C TYR A 110 -0.36 -2.46 8.59
N LEU A 111 0.05 -3.49 9.33
CA LEU A 111 -0.09 -3.56 10.78
C LEU A 111 1.29 -3.52 11.41
N ILE A 112 1.50 -2.60 12.35
CA ILE A 112 2.67 -2.55 13.23
C ILE A 112 2.24 -3.16 14.56
N GLN A 113 2.81 -4.31 14.92
CA GLN A 113 2.52 -4.97 16.20
C GLN A 113 3.46 -4.43 17.29
N ARG A 114 2.89 -3.83 18.35
CA ARG A 114 3.67 -3.12 19.38
C ARG A 114 3.13 -3.37 20.79
N PRO A 115 4.01 -3.42 21.81
CA PRO A 115 3.58 -3.48 23.23
C PRO A 115 2.74 -2.26 23.65
N GLU A 116 3.03 -1.07 23.12
CA GLU A 116 2.32 0.19 23.41
C GLU A 116 0.95 0.27 22.75
N GLY A 117 0.60 -0.70 21.94
CA GLY A 117 -0.62 -0.84 21.14
C GLY A 117 -0.34 -0.77 19.64
N ASN A 118 -0.99 -1.66 18.91
CA ASN A 118 -0.79 -1.81 17.47
C ASN A 118 -1.29 -0.59 16.69
N VAL A 119 -0.62 -0.31 15.58
CA VAL A 119 -1.01 0.71 14.61
C VAL A 119 -1.37 0.04 13.29
N LEU A 120 -2.60 0.26 12.84
CA LEU A 120 -3.02 -0.06 11.49
C LEU A 120 -2.76 1.17 10.62
N VAL A 121 -1.96 1.01 9.56
CA VAL A 121 -1.62 2.06 8.60
C VAL A 121 -2.43 1.86 7.34
N ASP A 122 -3.26 2.82 7.02
CA ASP A 122 -4.30 2.79 6.01
C ASP A 122 -5.29 1.63 6.20
N SER A 123 -6.44 1.70 5.54
CA SER A 123 -7.51 0.76 5.85
C SER A 123 -7.66 -0.30 4.75
N PRO A 124 -7.48 -1.59 5.09
CA PRO A 124 -7.86 -2.66 4.18
C PRO A 124 -9.38 -2.82 4.14
N ARG A 125 -9.87 -3.66 3.24
CA ARG A 125 -11.25 -4.17 3.29
C ARG A 125 -11.48 -4.93 4.60
N PHE A 126 -12.56 -4.61 5.31
CA PHE A 126 -12.94 -5.27 6.55
C PHE A 126 -13.38 -6.72 6.28
N SER A 127 -12.44 -7.64 6.42
CA SER A 127 -12.63 -9.07 6.17
C SER A 127 -12.60 -9.87 7.47
N PRO A 128 -13.60 -10.71 7.77
CA PRO A 128 -13.64 -11.46 9.04
C PRO A 128 -12.38 -12.29 9.34
N PRO A 129 -11.75 -13.00 8.37
CA PRO A 129 -10.50 -13.71 8.65
C PRO A 129 -9.37 -12.78 9.10
N LEU A 130 -9.16 -11.66 8.41
CA LEU A 130 -8.14 -10.67 8.77
C LEU A 130 -8.41 -10.06 10.15
N VAL A 131 -9.64 -9.63 10.40
CA VAL A 131 -10.05 -9.01 11.68
C VAL A 131 -9.78 -9.95 12.85
N LYS A 132 -10.14 -11.23 12.72
CA LYS A 132 -9.88 -12.24 13.75
C LYS A 132 -8.39 -12.40 14.05
N HIS A 133 -7.53 -12.34 13.02
CA HIS A 133 -6.09 -12.45 13.23
C HIS A 133 -5.52 -11.18 13.89
N ILE A 134 -5.97 -10.00 13.46
CA ILE A 134 -5.59 -8.74 14.12
C ILE A 134 -6.02 -8.72 15.59
N GLU A 135 -7.21 -9.25 15.93
CA GLU A 135 -7.66 -9.45 17.33
C GLU A 135 -6.67 -10.33 18.11
N ALA A 136 -6.31 -11.48 17.53
CA ALA A 136 -5.37 -12.40 18.16
C ALA A 136 -3.95 -11.80 18.34
N MET A 137 -3.58 -10.81 17.51
CA MET A 137 -2.33 -10.04 17.60
C MET A 137 -2.41 -8.86 18.59
N GLY A 138 -3.54 -8.64 19.26
CA GLY A 138 -3.72 -7.57 20.27
C GLY A 138 -4.63 -6.42 19.82
N GLY A 139 -5.34 -6.57 18.70
CA GLY A 139 -6.27 -5.57 18.17
C GLY A 139 -5.57 -4.37 17.54
N VAL A 140 -6.25 -3.23 17.48
CA VAL A 140 -5.76 -1.96 16.92
C VAL A 140 -5.97 -0.86 17.95
N LYS A 141 -4.91 -0.11 18.29
CA LYS A 141 -5.00 1.08 19.13
C LYS A 141 -5.18 2.34 18.29
N TYR A 142 -4.39 2.49 17.25
CA TYR A 142 -4.48 3.58 16.30
C TYR A 142 -4.70 3.06 14.88
N LEU A 143 -5.63 3.70 14.16
CA LEU A 143 -5.76 3.59 12.72
C LEU A 143 -5.24 4.90 12.10
N TYR A 144 -4.00 4.88 11.65
CA TYR A 144 -3.37 6.01 10.99
C TYR A 144 -3.70 5.96 9.49
N LEU A 145 -4.23 7.05 8.96
CA LEU A 145 -4.60 7.23 7.57
C LEU A 145 -3.63 8.24 6.94
N THR A 146 -2.92 7.83 5.90
CA THR A 146 -1.93 8.68 5.21
C THR A 146 -2.60 9.86 4.51
N HIS A 147 -3.75 9.61 3.88
CA HIS A 147 -4.55 10.60 3.16
C HIS A 147 -5.98 10.08 2.93
N ARG A 148 -6.82 10.90 2.29
CA ARG A 148 -8.27 10.66 2.13
C ARG A 148 -8.66 9.56 1.14
N ASP A 149 -7.77 9.13 0.25
CA ASP A 149 -8.12 8.19 -0.81
C ASP A 149 -8.00 6.72 -0.32
N ASP A 150 -7.15 6.44 0.69
CA ASP A 150 -6.87 5.10 1.21
C ASP A 150 -7.60 4.77 2.54
N VAL A 151 -8.75 5.38 2.74
CA VAL A 151 -9.53 5.24 3.98
C VAL A 151 -10.46 4.01 4.03
N ALA A 152 -10.81 3.44 2.89
CA ALA A 152 -11.61 2.22 2.71
C ALA A 152 -12.66 1.96 3.82
N ASP A 153 -12.51 0.86 4.56
CA ASP A 153 -13.43 0.44 5.62
C ASP A 153 -13.04 0.98 7.02
N HIS A 154 -12.33 2.11 7.10
CA HIS A 154 -11.80 2.70 8.34
C HIS A 154 -12.83 2.80 9.47
N GLN A 155 -14.11 3.12 9.13
CA GLN A 155 -15.17 3.22 10.13
C GLN A 155 -15.50 1.86 10.76
N LYS A 156 -15.49 0.77 9.96
CA LYS A 156 -15.75 -0.58 10.47
C LYS A 156 -14.64 -1.04 11.43
N PHE A 157 -13.37 -0.72 11.11
CA PHE A 157 -12.23 -1.00 11.99
C PHE A 157 -12.33 -0.21 13.29
N ARG A 158 -12.67 1.09 13.21
CA ARG A 158 -12.90 1.93 14.37
C ARG A 158 -14.01 1.37 15.27
N ASP A 159 -15.14 1.00 14.70
CA ASP A 159 -16.30 0.51 15.47
C ASP A 159 -16.02 -0.85 16.10
N HIS A 160 -15.23 -1.69 15.45
CA HIS A 160 -14.88 -3.02 15.94
C HIS A 160 -13.82 -2.97 17.05
N PHE A 161 -12.69 -2.27 16.81
CA PHE A 161 -11.58 -2.22 17.75
C PHE A 161 -11.65 -1.07 18.75
N GLN A 162 -12.60 -0.14 18.59
CA GLN A 162 -12.70 1.10 19.37
C GLN A 162 -11.39 1.90 19.35
N CYS A 163 -10.66 1.85 18.22
CA CYS A 163 -9.40 2.54 18.02
C CYS A 163 -9.60 4.01 17.70
N ASP A 164 -8.60 4.84 17.99
CA ASP A 164 -8.56 6.23 17.53
C ASP A 164 -8.01 6.29 16.12
N ARG A 165 -8.72 6.99 15.22
CA ARG A 165 -8.23 7.27 13.87
C ARG A 165 -7.45 8.57 13.87
N ILE A 166 -6.38 8.59 13.06
CA ILE A 166 -5.50 9.75 12.90
C ILE A 166 -5.50 10.14 11.42
N LEU A 167 -5.81 11.41 11.11
CA LEU A 167 -5.80 11.92 9.74
C LEU A 167 -5.50 13.42 9.76
N HIS A 168 -4.80 13.93 8.76
CA HIS A 168 -4.56 15.36 8.64
C HIS A 168 -5.87 16.11 8.31
N ARG A 169 -6.06 17.29 8.89
CA ARG A 169 -7.28 18.09 8.78
C ARG A 169 -7.65 18.46 7.32
N ASP A 170 -6.65 18.70 6.49
CA ASP A 170 -6.86 19.01 5.08
C ASP A 170 -7.34 17.81 4.25
N GLU A 171 -7.36 16.61 4.84
CA GLU A 171 -7.87 15.36 4.26
C GLU A 171 -9.29 15.03 4.73
N ILE A 172 -9.85 15.82 5.67
CA ILE A 172 -11.19 15.57 6.19
C ILE A 172 -12.24 15.87 5.13
N ASN A 173 -13.12 14.91 4.93
CA ASN A 173 -14.30 14.97 4.08
C ASN A 173 -15.54 14.45 4.85
N PRO A 174 -16.74 14.46 4.27
CA PRO A 174 -17.94 13.97 4.98
C PRO A 174 -17.81 12.52 5.51
N GLY A 175 -17.07 11.64 4.81
CA GLY A 175 -16.85 10.26 5.25
C GLY A 175 -15.87 10.12 6.41
N THR A 176 -14.96 11.10 6.58
CA THR A 176 -13.92 11.09 7.62
C THR A 176 -14.12 12.16 8.70
N ALA A 177 -15.26 12.89 8.67
CA ALA A 177 -15.51 14.01 9.58
C ALA A 177 -15.46 13.64 11.08
N SER A 178 -15.71 12.37 11.41
CA SER A 178 -15.70 11.85 12.78
C SER A 178 -14.36 11.25 13.23
N VAL A 179 -13.27 11.47 12.47
CA VAL A 179 -11.93 11.01 12.87
C VAL A 179 -11.51 11.70 14.18
N GLU A 180 -11.04 10.90 15.13
CA GLU A 180 -10.82 11.29 16.53
C GLU A 180 -9.65 12.27 16.65
N ILE A 181 -8.54 12.01 15.93
CA ILE A 181 -7.31 12.82 16.00
C ILE A 181 -7.06 13.47 14.65
N GLN A 182 -7.28 14.79 14.58
CA GLN A 182 -7.06 15.58 13.37
C GLN A 182 -5.76 16.36 13.49
N LEU A 183 -4.74 15.96 12.73
CA LEU A 183 -3.46 16.66 12.69
C LEU A 183 -3.60 17.99 11.91
N THR A 184 -2.78 18.98 12.28
CA THR A 184 -2.77 20.29 11.62
C THR A 184 -1.35 20.81 11.46
N GLY A 185 -1.13 21.63 10.43
CA GLY A 185 0.16 22.27 10.19
C GLY A 185 1.09 21.44 9.30
N THR A 186 2.31 21.91 9.16
CA THR A 186 3.33 21.36 8.24
C THR A 186 4.54 20.77 8.96
N GLU A 187 4.55 20.89 10.29
CA GLU A 187 5.62 20.36 11.11
C GLU A 187 5.40 18.89 11.45
N PRO A 188 6.47 18.10 11.58
CA PRO A 188 6.36 16.71 12.01
C PRO A 188 5.71 16.59 13.39
N PHE A 189 4.88 15.58 13.55
CA PHE A 189 4.16 15.27 14.79
C PHE A 189 4.70 13.98 15.40
N GLN A 190 5.31 14.07 16.57
CA GLN A 190 5.76 12.90 17.33
C GLN A 190 4.56 12.29 18.07
N LEU A 191 4.10 11.13 17.63
CA LEU A 191 2.98 10.42 18.28
C LEU A 191 3.47 9.74 19.57
N ASP A 192 4.64 9.09 19.52
CA ASP A 192 5.37 8.55 20.66
C ASP A 192 6.88 8.42 20.31
N SER A 193 7.68 7.79 21.16
CA SER A 193 9.13 7.69 20.95
C SER A 193 9.58 6.98 19.68
N GLU A 194 8.72 6.19 19.06
CA GLU A 194 9.03 5.38 17.88
C GLU A 194 8.25 5.79 16.63
N LEU A 195 7.19 6.60 16.76
CA LEU A 195 6.26 6.96 15.69
C LEU A 195 6.32 8.46 15.40
N LEU A 196 6.84 8.82 14.24
CA LEU A 196 6.88 10.19 13.73
C LEU A 196 6.00 10.32 12.49
N ILE A 197 5.01 11.23 12.53
CA ILE A 197 4.16 11.56 11.40
C ILE A 197 4.72 12.81 10.74
N ILE A 198 5.03 12.73 9.44
CA ILE A 198 5.66 13.80 8.67
C ILE A 198 4.68 14.28 7.61
N PRO A 199 4.23 15.56 7.65
CA PRO A 199 3.43 16.13 6.57
C PRO A 199 4.25 16.27 5.28
N VAL A 200 3.68 15.73 4.20
CA VAL A 200 4.28 15.70 2.86
C VAL A 200 3.22 16.08 1.80
N PRO A 201 2.74 17.34 1.82
CA PRO A 201 1.74 17.77 0.83
C PRO A 201 2.26 17.58 -0.59
N GLY A 202 1.36 17.21 -1.49
CA GLY A 202 1.70 16.99 -2.90
C GLY A 202 0.68 16.12 -3.62
N HIS A 203 0.65 14.82 -3.36
CA HIS A 203 -0.39 13.93 -3.89
C HIS A 203 -1.79 14.45 -3.50
N THR A 204 -2.03 14.66 -2.21
CA THR A 204 -3.13 15.44 -1.68
C THR A 204 -2.60 16.56 -0.77
N LYS A 205 -3.45 17.50 -0.38
CA LYS A 205 -3.03 18.70 0.36
C LYS A 205 -2.55 18.38 1.78
N GLY A 206 -3.19 17.45 2.44
CA GLY A 206 -2.88 17.04 3.80
C GLY A 206 -2.17 15.68 3.88
N HIS A 207 -1.58 15.19 2.79
CA HIS A 207 -0.87 13.91 2.80
C HIS A 207 0.21 13.88 3.87
N THR A 208 0.25 12.79 4.64
CA THR A 208 1.28 12.55 5.65
C THR A 208 1.89 11.16 5.47
N VAL A 209 3.12 10.97 5.90
CA VAL A 209 3.77 9.66 6.00
C VAL A 209 4.06 9.33 7.45
N LEU A 210 4.13 8.03 7.76
CA LEU A 210 4.51 7.56 9.09
C LEU A 210 5.91 6.96 9.03
N LEU A 211 6.82 7.47 9.83
CA LEU A 211 8.15 6.91 10.06
C LEU A 211 8.17 6.17 11.39
N TYR A 212 8.42 4.86 11.35
CA TYR A 212 8.51 4.00 12.51
C TYR A 212 9.95 3.57 12.75
N LYS A 213 10.48 3.86 13.93
CA LYS A 213 11.85 3.55 14.41
C LYS A 213 12.98 4.08 13.52
N ASN A 214 12.78 5.15 12.76
CA ASN A 214 13.71 5.59 11.71
C ASN A 214 14.13 4.46 10.76
N GLN A 215 13.26 3.50 10.53
CA GLN A 215 13.54 2.30 9.73
C GLN A 215 12.45 2.04 8.70
N PHE A 216 11.16 2.13 9.08
CA PHE A 216 10.03 1.82 8.21
C PHE A 216 9.28 3.10 7.85
N LEU A 217 9.32 3.48 6.58
CA LEU A 217 8.54 4.60 6.05
C LEU A 217 7.26 4.07 5.37
N PHE A 218 6.09 4.34 5.99
CA PHE A 218 4.79 4.12 5.37
C PHE A 218 4.43 5.36 4.58
N SER A 219 4.61 5.29 3.27
CA SER A 219 4.65 6.45 2.40
C SER A 219 3.31 6.81 1.76
N GLY A 220 2.25 6.00 1.95
CA GLY A 220 0.99 6.19 1.22
C GLY A 220 1.26 6.31 -0.28
N ASP A 221 0.74 7.38 -0.91
CA ASP A 221 0.93 7.64 -2.33
C ASP A 221 1.96 8.75 -2.63
N HIS A 222 2.87 8.98 -1.67
CA HIS A 222 3.92 9.97 -1.85
C HIS A 222 5.15 9.42 -2.57
N LEU A 223 5.59 8.20 -2.19
CA LEU A 223 6.83 7.58 -2.64
C LEU A 223 6.66 6.07 -2.79
N ALA A 224 7.11 5.49 -3.91
CA ALA A 224 7.13 4.04 -4.12
C ALA A 224 8.26 3.62 -5.06
N TRP A 225 8.55 2.31 -5.10
CA TRP A 225 9.44 1.74 -6.11
C TRP A 225 8.69 1.48 -7.42
N SER A 226 9.23 1.96 -8.51
CA SER A 226 8.75 1.68 -9.85
C SER A 226 9.52 0.50 -10.47
N ALA A 227 8.85 -0.63 -10.69
CA ALA A 227 9.46 -1.76 -11.39
C ALA A 227 9.79 -1.45 -12.85
N LYS A 228 9.08 -0.48 -13.48
CA LYS A 228 9.31 -0.05 -14.86
C LYS A 228 10.58 0.79 -14.96
N LEU A 229 10.76 1.73 -14.03
CA LEU A 229 11.90 2.68 -14.05
C LEU A 229 13.09 2.16 -13.25
N ASN A 230 12.89 1.14 -12.43
CA ASN A 230 13.89 0.53 -11.54
C ASN A 230 14.54 1.54 -10.58
N HIS A 231 13.71 2.48 -10.05
CA HIS A 231 14.08 3.42 -8.99
C HIS A 231 12.85 3.90 -8.23
N LEU A 232 13.06 4.62 -7.13
CA LEU A 232 12.00 5.28 -6.37
C LEU A 232 11.39 6.44 -7.17
N VAL A 233 10.06 6.62 -7.07
CA VAL A 233 9.30 7.64 -7.79
C VAL A 233 8.22 8.27 -6.93
N GLY A 234 7.85 9.51 -7.22
CA GLY A 234 6.56 10.08 -6.88
C GLY A 234 5.58 9.90 -8.05
N PHE A 235 4.28 9.87 -7.79
CA PHE A 235 3.24 9.64 -8.79
C PHE A 235 2.75 10.95 -9.42
N ARG A 236 3.33 11.36 -10.56
CA ARG A 236 2.96 12.62 -11.24
C ARG A 236 1.53 12.60 -11.79
N ASP A 237 1.14 11.51 -12.46
CA ASP A 237 -0.14 11.42 -13.18
C ASP A 237 -1.37 11.36 -12.24
N VAL A 238 -1.15 11.00 -10.98
CA VAL A 238 -2.18 10.96 -9.93
C VAL A 238 -1.86 11.93 -8.78
N CYS A 239 -1.13 13.00 -9.07
CA CYS A 239 -0.86 14.08 -8.10
C CYS A 239 -2.02 15.08 -8.14
N TRP A 240 -2.96 14.93 -7.18
CA TRP A 240 -4.22 15.70 -7.20
C TRP A 240 -4.11 17.13 -6.68
N TYR A 241 -3.10 17.43 -5.86
CA TYR A 241 -2.94 18.75 -5.28
C TYR A 241 -1.87 19.58 -6.00
N SER A 242 -0.60 19.22 -5.90
CA SER A 242 0.49 20.00 -6.48
C SER A 242 1.77 19.18 -6.65
N TRP A 243 2.23 19.08 -7.90
CA TRP A 243 3.51 18.43 -8.20
C TRP A 243 4.70 19.17 -7.58
N ASP A 244 4.67 20.50 -7.57
CA ASP A 244 5.76 21.30 -6.97
C ASP A 244 5.82 21.16 -5.45
N GLU A 245 4.67 21.04 -4.76
CA GLU A 245 4.65 20.70 -3.33
C GLU A 245 5.15 19.29 -3.10
N LEU A 246 4.78 18.32 -3.94
CA LEU A 246 5.27 16.94 -3.85
C LEU A 246 6.80 16.90 -3.98
N LYS A 247 7.39 17.67 -4.90
CA LYS A 247 8.85 17.80 -5.03
C LYS A 247 9.50 18.35 -3.76
N ARG A 248 8.97 19.44 -3.18
CA ARG A 248 9.49 20.02 -1.94
C ARG A 248 9.38 19.03 -0.77
N SER A 249 8.26 18.35 -0.67
CA SER A 249 8.03 17.30 0.34
C SER A 249 8.97 16.12 0.17
N MET A 250 9.24 15.71 -1.08
CA MET A 250 10.21 14.65 -1.36
C MET A 250 11.63 15.06 -0.95
N GLN A 251 12.02 16.32 -1.20
CA GLN A 251 13.31 16.84 -0.75
C GLN A 251 13.40 16.84 0.79
N LYS A 252 12.36 17.33 1.49
CA LYS A 252 12.28 17.25 2.96
C LYS A 252 12.39 15.80 3.46
N LEU A 253 11.69 14.88 2.80
CA LEU A 253 11.67 13.46 3.20
C LEU A 253 13.04 12.80 3.02
N SER A 254 13.84 13.22 2.05
CA SER A 254 15.19 12.68 1.81
C SER A 254 16.21 13.03 2.91
N GLU A 255 15.87 13.88 3.87
CA GLU A 255 16.70 14.22 5.04
C GLU A 255 16.53 13.23 6.20
N TYR A 256 15.52 12.32 6.12
CA TYR A 256 15.27 11.31 7.14
C TYR A 256 15.93 9.98 6.81
N ASP A 257 16.37 9.28 7.85
CA ASP A 257 16.88 7.91 7.74
C ASP A 257 15.72 6.92 7.74
N PHE A 258 15.72 6.00 6.79
CA PHE A 258 14.86 4.82 6.74
C PHE A 258 15.46 3.75 5.83
N GLU A 259 15.05 2.50 6.03
CA GLU A 259 15.50 1.34 5.25
C GLU A 259 14.39 0.77 4.38
N TRP A 260 13.13 0.95 4.78
CA TRP A 260 11.96 0.44 4.10
C TRP A 260 11.08 1.56 3.58
N VAL A 261 10.65 1.45 2.33
CA VAL A 261 9.54 2.21 1.73
C VAL A 261 8.36 1.27 1.58
N LEU A 262 7.26 1.56 2.29
CA LEU A 262 6.04 0.77 2.35
C LEU A 262 4.86 1.63 1.84
N PRO A 263 4.61 1.64 0.52
CA PRO A 263 3.61 2.52 -0.11
C PRO A 263 2.19 1.95 -0.01
N GLY A 264 1.18 2.82 -0.23
CA GLY A 264 -0.19 2.43 -0.54
C GLY A 264 -0.27 1.83 -1.95
N HIS A 265 0.23 2.55 -2.94
CA HIS A 265 0.35 2.07 -4.33
C HIS A 265 1.80 1.93 -4.76
N GLY A 266 2.03 1.10 -5.79
CA GLY A 266 3.37 0.76 -6.27
C GLY A 266 4.03 -0.34 -5.44
N ARG A 267 5.36 -0.46 -5.56
CA ARG A 267 6.09 -1.56 -4.94
C ARG A 267 6.88 -1.10 -3.73
N ARG A 268 7.03 -2.01 -2.78
CA ARG A 268 7.93 -1.83 -1.63
C ARG A 268 9.38 -1.80 -2.09
N TYR A 269 10.20 -1.11 -1.31
CA TYR A 269 11.64 -1.11 -1.50
C TYR A 269 12.34 -1.24 -0.15
N HIS A 270 13.44 -1.98 -0.13
CA HIS A 270 14.30 -2.15 1.04
C HIS A 270 15.76 -2.01 0.64
N ALA A 271 16.49 -1.22 1.41
CA ALA A 271 17.93 -1.07 1.33
C ALA A 271 18.48 -0.59 2.67
N ASP A 272 19.78 -0.73 2.91
CA ASP A 272 20.42 -0.02 4.01
C ASP A 272 20.29 1.51 3.86
N VAL A 273 20.52 2.24 4.95
CA VAL A 273 20.34 3.71 5.00
C VAL A 273 21.15 4.42 3.91
N GLU A 274 22.41 4.03 3.67
CA GLU A 274 23.27 4.68 2.67
C GLU A 274 22.73 4.48 1.26
N THR A 275 22.35 3.24 0.93
CA THR A 275 21.74 2.90 -0.36
C THR A 275 20.38 3.58 -0.53
N MET A 276 19.59 3.69 0.56
CA MET A 276 18.31 4.39 0.53
C MET A 276 18.48 5.88 0.24
N HIS A 277 19.47 6.56 0.86
CA HIS A 277 19.79 7.95 0.53
C HIS A 277 20.17 8.11 -0.96
N GLN A 278 20.97 7.19 -1.51
CA GLN A 278 21.30 7.20 -2.94
C GLN A 278 20.07 7.00 -3.83
N ALA A 279 19.16 6.11 -3.44
CA ALA A 279 17.89 5.89 -4.14
C ALA A 279 16.98 7.13 -4.09
N MET A 280 16.93 7.82 -2.94
CA MET A 280 16.22 9.10 -2.80
C MET A 280 16.85 10.20 -3.67
N GLN A 281 18.18 10.32 -3.76
CA GLN A 281 18.83 11.26 -4.68
C GLN A 281 18.51 10.95 -6.14
N THR A 282 18.45 9.67 -6.51
CA THR A 282 18.02 9.26 -7.85
C THR A 282 16.57 9.69 -8.13
N CYS A 283 15.68 9.53 -7.17
CA CYS A 283 14.29 10.01 -7.28
C CYS A 283 14.23 11.53 -7.45
N LEU A 284 14.96 12.29 -6.63
CA LEU A 284 15.02 13.76 -6.71
C LEU A 284 15.56 14.24 -8.07
N ASN A 285 16.59 13.58 -8.60
CA ASN A 285 17.13 13.86 -9.92
C ASN A 285 16.09 13.60 -11.03
N TRP A 286 15.40 12.47 -10.95
CA TRP A 286 14.31 12.12 -11.87
C TRP A 286 13.16 13.14 -11.79
N MET A 287 12.87 13.68 -10.61
CA MET A 287 11.87 14.75 -10.44
C MET A 287 12.34 16.13 -10.91
N GLY A 288 13.59 16.28 -11.33
CA GLY A 288 14.19 17.53 -11.80
C GLY A 288 14.62 18.51 -10.70
N LEU A 289 14.85 18.04 -9.47
CA LEU A 289 15.25 18.90 -8.34
C LEU A 289 16.74 19.20 -8.26
N ASN A 290 17.58 18.33 -8.86
CA ASN A 290 19.05 18.45 -8.83
C ASN A 290 19.64 18.80 -10.21
N GLN A 291 18.81 19.19 -11.19
CA GLN A 291 19.29 19.65 -12.49
C GLN A 291 19.14 21.16 -12.57
N ASP A 292 20.25 21.87 -12.75
CA ASP A 292 20.25 23.21 -13.33
C ASP A 292 19.46 23.11 -14.66
N THR A 293 18.41 23.90 -14.74
CA THR A 293 17.47 24.08 -15.82
C THR A 293 18.02 23.78 -17.21
N GLY A 294 17.84 22.57 -17.70
CA GLY A 294 17.91 22.23 -19.11
C GLY A 294 16.55 21.72 -19.55
N ASP A 295 15.95 22.39 -20.53
CA ASP A 295 14.67 22.13 -21.13
C ASP A 295 14.34 20.64 -21.28
N TRP A 296 13.19 20.24 -20.73
CA TRP A 296 12.56 18.96 -21.04
C TRP A 296 11.23 19.26 -21.75
N ASP A 297 11.32 19.55 -23.03
CA ASP A 297 10.23 19.31 -23.99
C ASP A 297 10.37 17.85 -24.49
N ASP A 298 9.25 17.08 -24.31
CA ASP A 298 8.67 15.93 -24.98
C ASP A 298 8.26 14.80 -24.04
#